data_4e19f1242a18539e745989ef6b6d32a8
#
_entry.id   4e19f1242a18539e745989ef6b6d32a8
#
_cell.length_a   1.000
_cell.length_b   1.000
_cell.length_c   1.000
_cell.angle_alpha   90.00
_cell.angle_beta   90.00
_cell.angle_gamma   90.00
#
_symmetry.space_group_name_H-M   'P 1'
#
loop_
_entity.id
_entity.type
_entity.pdbx_description
1 polymer ?
#
loop_
_entity_poly.entity_id
_entity_poly.type
_entity_poly.pdbx_seq_one_letter_code
_entity_poly.pdbx_strand_id
1 'polypeptide(L)'
;INSGKFDGLESKEAIQKITQKIKDNNSGDFAKNFKLRDWIFSRQHYWGEPIPIIHCNTCGTLPMDEKNLPLELPVVENYQPTDTGESPLAKIKEWVNVKCPKCGAEAKRETDTMPNWAGSSWYFLRYCDPKNNDEFISKTMLASWMPVDLYNGGMEHTTLHLLYSRFWHKFLYDLGAVNTAEPYKKRIAHGIILGTDNQKMSKSKGNVISPDDIVEQYGADTLRAYIMFIGPYDQESAWNMDGVAGVNRFLNKVVNNFEKVDGNHKDDDNTIKLINKTVKGVGEDIERYYLNTYIAKLMEFNNHLFTLDKISSLTLTTFAKLLSPACPHLASEMLERLKSEDNLWPEYDKLKIIDSEITLVVQINGKVRDKMTVPANISKDEMLKISKESKIVQKWTKNKEIIKEIVVLGKLVNIVIKG
;
A
#
# COMPACT_ATOMS: atom_id res chain seq x y z
N ILE A 1 43.33 -28.28 -0.83
CA ILE A 1 44.02 -29.57 -1.04
C ILE A 1 44.85 -29.41 -2.30
N ASN A 2 46.16 -29.74 -2.24
CA ASN A 2 47.11 -29.57 -3.34
C ASN A 2 47.30 -28.14 -3.84
N SER A 3 47.15 -27.15 -2.96
CA SER A 3 47.28 -25.71 -3.25
C SER A 3 48.63 -25.16 -2.74
N GLY A 4 49.52 -26.03 -2.31
CA GLY A 4 50.84 -25.71 -1.78
C GLY A 4 50.73 -24.84 -0.51
N LYS A 5 51.27 -23.64 -0.53
CA LYS A 5 51.26 -22.73 0.63
C LYS A 5 49.85 -22.24 1.06
N PHE A 6 48.80 -22.60 0.36
CA PHE A 6 47.43 -22.27 0.69
C PHE A 6 46.64 -23.46 1.25
N ASP A 7 47.29 -24.64 1.38
CA ASP A 7 46.65 -25.80 1.98
C ASP A 7 46.28 -25.54 3.45
N GLY A 8 45.13 -26.05 3.85
CA GLY A 8 44.63 -25.91 5.21
C GLY A 8 43.92 -24.56 5.52
N LEU A 9 43.89 -23.63 4.58
CA LEU A 9 43.16 -22.37 4.76
C LEU A 9 41.67 -22.55 4.55
N GLU A 10 40.89 -21.78 5.32
CA GLU A 10 39.48 -21.60 5.06
C GLU A 10 39.24 -20.93 3.69
N SER A 11 38.19 -21.34 2.98
CA SER A 11 37.92 -20.89 1.60
C SER A 11 37.93 -19.36 1.43
N LYS A 12 37.38 -18.59 2.37
CA LYS A 12 37.38 -17.13 2.31
C LYS A 12 38.78 -16.53 2.42
N GLU A 13 39.58 -17.07 3.30
CA GLU A 13 40.97 -16.65 3.50
C GLU A 13 41.86 -17.07 2.30
N ALA A 14 41.63 -18.29 1.80
CA ALA A 14 42.33 -18.78 0.63
C ALA A 14 42.09 -17.92 -0.61
N ILE A 15 40.81 -17.52 -0.87
CA ILE A 15 40.46 -16.62 -1.98
C ILE A 15 41.23 -15.30 -1.88
N GLN A 16 41.27 -14.68 -0.72
CA GLN A 16 41.97 -13.41 -0.54
C GLN A 16 43.49 -13.56 -0.79
N LYS A 17 44.11 -14.57 -0.17
CA LYS A 17 45.58 -14.77 -0.28
C LYS A 17 45.99 -15.18 -1.70
N ILE A 18 45.20 -16.01 -2.39
CA ILE A 18 45.47 -16.42 -3.77
C ILE A 18 45.29 -15.22 -4.72
N THR A 19 44.22 -14.45 -4.56
CA THR A 19 43.98 -13.26 -5.39
C THR A 19 45.08 -12.22 -5.17
N GLN A 20 45.53 -12.00 -3.92
CA GLN A 20 46.63 -11.10 -3.65
C GLN A 20 47.93 -11.57 -4.35
N LYS A 21 48.24 -12.86 -4.29
CA LYS A 21 49.38 -13.41 -5.02
C LYS A 21 49.31 -13.22 -6.54
N ILE A 22 48.11 -13.38 -7.11
CA ILE A 22 47.85 -13.16 -8.54
C ILE A 22 48.10 -11.68 -8.90
N LYS A 23 47.62 -10.75 -8.03
CA LYS A 23 47.88 -9.34 -8.15
C LYS A 23 49.35 -8.95 -8.07
N ASP A 24 50.08 -9.52 -7.07
CA ASP A 24 51.49 -9.26 -6.89
C ASP A 24 52.33 -9.75 -8.09
N ASN A 25 51.87 -10.77 -8.79
CA ASN A 25 52.49 -11.31 -10.02
C ASN A 25 52.02 -10.57 -11.29
N ASN A 26 51.22 -9.52 -11.21
CA ASN A 26 50.63 -8.82 -12.35
C ASN A 26 49.81 -9.70 -13.31
N SER A 27 49.27 -10.83 -12.80
CA SER A 27 48.48 -11.80 -13.58
C SER A 27 46.97 -11.66 -13.41
N GLY A 28 46.53 -10.73 -12.57
CA GLY A 28 45.10 -10.40 -12.30
C GLY A 28 44.96 -9.51 -11.08
N ASP A 29 43.75 -9.18 -10.72
CA ASP A 29 43.42 -8.32 -9.56
C ASP A 29 42.09 -8.75 -8.93
N PHE A 30 41.78 -8.16 -7.78
CA PHE A 30 40.46 -8.25 -7.19
C PHE A 30 39.41 -7.60 -8.10
N ALA A 31 38.31 -8.30 -8.34
CA ALA A 31 37.16 -7.79 -9.07
C ALA A 31 35.93 -7.75 -8.18
N LYS A 32 35.18 -6.68 -8.28
CA LYS A 32 33.90 -6.53 -7.59
C LYS A 32 32.77 -6.61 -8.60
N ASN A 33 32.00 -7.70 -8.53
CA ASN A 33 30.83 -7.88 -9.37
C ASN A 33 29.57 -7.52 -8.59
N PHE A 34 28.70 -6.72 -9.21
CA PHE A 34 27.40 -6.37 -8.66
C PHE A 34 26.33 -7.29 -9.25
N LYS A 35 25.39 -7.76 -8.41
CA LYS A 35 24.24 -8.54 -8.88
C LYS A 35 23.20 -7.68 -9.59
N LEU A 36 23.15 -6.39 -9.26
CA LEU A 36 22.29 -5.42 -9.90
C LEU A 36 22.81 -5.15 -11.33
N ARG A 37 21.93 -5.25 -12.31
CA ARG A 37 22.25 -4.87 -13.70
C ARG A 37 22.28 -3.36 -13.83
N ASP A 38 23.13 -2.87 -14.74
CA ASP A 38 23.17 -1.45 -15.07
C ASP A 38 21.81 -0.97 -15.60
N TRP A 39 21.44 0.22 -15.21
CA TRP A 39 20.26 0.87 -15.77
C TRP A 39 20.62 1.44 -17.14
N ILE A 40 20.03 0.87 -18.19
CA ILE A 40 20.14 1.44 -19.53
C ILE A 40 19.30 2.71 -19.56
N PHE A 41 19.99 3.86 -19.55
CA PHE A 41 19.37 5.17 -19.37
C PHE A 41 18.90 5.80 -20.69
N SER A 42 19.36 5.37 -21.85
CA SER A 42 19.02 5.91 -23.15
C SER A 42 17.99 5.05 -23.91
N ARG A 43 17.15 5.70 -24.69
CA ARG A 43 16.11 5.09 -25.52
C ARG A 43 16.09 5.70 -26.92
N GLN A 44 15.96 4.84 -27.93
CA GLN A 44 15.87 5.19 -29.34
C GLN A 44 14.42 5.44 -29.74
N HIS A 45 13.78 6.41 -29.10
CA HIS A 45 12.43 6.86 -29.44
C HIS A 45 12.33 8.39 -29.37
N TYR A 46 11.29 8.95 -29.99
CA TYR A 46 11.09 10.39 -30.05
C TYR A 46 10.68 10.98 -28.67
N TRP A 47 9.73 10.36 -28.02
CA TRP A 47 9.17 10.84 -26.77
C TRP A 47 10.05 10.50 -25.56
N GLY A 48 10.06 11.37 -24.58
CA GLY A 48 10.89 11.26 -23.37
C GLY A 48 11.69 12.55 -23.14
N GLU A 49 12.31 12.68 -21.99
CA GLU A 49 13.18 13.81 -21.71
C GLU A 49 14.43 13.72 -22.58
N PRO A 50 14.76 14.75 -23.38
CA PRO A 50 15.98 14.76 -24.19
C PRO A 50 17.22 14.86 -23.30
N ILE A 51 18.30 14.17 -23.69
CA ILE A 51 19.55 14.16 -22.94
C ILE A 51 20.40 15.37 -23.35
N PRO A 52 20.73 16.33 -22.45
CA PRO A 52 21.40 17.58 -22.79
C PRO A 52 22.92 17.39 -22.99
N ILE A 53 23.31 16.50 -23.88
CA ILE A 53 24.69 16.17 -24.22
C ILE A 53 24.99 16.51 -25.69
N ILE A 54 26.22 16.96 -25.92
CA ILE A 54 26.74 17.28 -27.23
C ILE A 54 28.01 16.46 -27.50
N HIS A 55 28.08 15.83 -28.67
CA HIS A 55 29.20 15.02 -29.12
C HIS A 55 30.03 15.84 -30.13
N CYS A 56 31.27 16.14 -29.78
CA CYS A 56 32.23 16.86 -30.62
C CYS A 56 33.40 15.94 -30.97
N ASN A 57 33.78 15.89 -32.22
CA ASN A 57 34.90 15.06 -32.68
C ASN A 57 36.25 15.45 -32.03
N THR A 58 36.43 16.73 -31.68
CA THR A 58 37.67 17.26 -31.07
C THR A 58 37.62 17.23 -29.56
N CYS A 59 36.49 17.59 -28.94
CA CYS A 59 36.37 17.80 -27.50
C CYS A 59 35.72 16.61 -26.77
N GLY A 60 35.22 15.60 -27.48
CA GLY A 60 34.52 14.47 -26.91
C GLY A 60 33.08 14.80 -26.52
N THR A 61 32.57 14.12 -25.52
CA THR A 61 31.20 14.29 -24.97
C THR A 61 31.19 15.45 -23.99
N LEU A 62 30.30 16.42 -24.18
CA LEU A 62 30.18 17.62 -23.37
C LEU A 62 28.73 17.86 -22.95
N PRO A 63 28.48 18.44 -21.77
CA PRO A 63 27.17 18.94 -21.42
C PRO A 63 26.79 20.15 -22.28
N MET A 64 25.51 20.34 -22.49
CA MET A 64 24.98 21.56 -23.13
C MET A 64 25.10 22.73 -22.13
N ASP A 65 25.26 23.97 -22.64
CA ASP A 65 25.26 25.18 -21.81
C ASP A 65 23.93 25.31 -21.08
N GLU A 66 23.97 25.63 -19.78
CA GLU A 66 22.79 25.82 -18.92
C GLU A 66 21.81 26.87 -19.46
N LYS A 67 22.31 27.95 -20.08
CA LYS A 67 21.47 28.99 -20.70
C LYS A 67 20.57 28.48 -21.83
N ASN A 68 20.85 27.29 -22.37
CA ASN A 68 20.09 26.64 -23.42
C ASN A 68 19.12 25.57 -22.88
N LEU A 69 18.96 25.48 -21.55
CA LEU A 69 17.97 24.61 -20.91
C LEU A 69 16.67 25.39 -20.66
N PRO A 70 15.52 24.74 -20.68
CA PRO A 70 15.33 23.32 -20.98
C PRO A 70 15.58 22.97 -22.43
N LEU A 71 16.17 21.80 -22.71
CA LEU A 71 16.27 21.27 -24.08
C LEU A 71 14.90 20.73 -24.48
N GLU A 72 14.29 21.34 -25.47
CA GLU A 72 12.99 20.93 -25.99
C GLU A 72 13.12 20.01 -27.20
N LEU A 73 12.18 19.05 -27.27
CA LEU A 73 12.06 18.20 -28.47
C LEU A 73 11.50 19.01 -29.65
N PRO A 74 12.00 18.78 -30.89
CA PRO A 74 11.46 19.45 -32.06
C PRO A 74 10.05 18.93 -32.36
N VAL A 75 9.16 19.80 -32.82
CA VAL A 75 7.85 19.37 -33.31
C VAL A 75 8.04 18.62 -34.64
N VAL A 76 7.53 17.40 -34.70
CA VAL A 76 7.63 16.53 -35.89
C VAL A 76 6.28 15.89 -36.19
N GLU A 77 5.98 15.76 -37.48
CA GLU A 77 4.77 15.11 -37.96
C GLU A 77 4.89 13.57 -37.95
N ASN A 78 6.11 13.06 -38.10
CA ASN A 78 6.40 11.63 -38.16
C ASN A 78 7.63 11.27 -37.34
N TYR A 79 7.46 10.33 -36.41
CA TYR A 79 8.49 9.83 -35.48
C TYR A 79 8.64 8.31 -35.55
N GLN A 80 8.42 7.72 -36.72
CA GLN A 80 8.59 6.27 -36.91
C GLN A 80 10.03 5.84 -36.66
N PRO A 81 10.22 4.63 -36.11
CA PRO A 81 11.54 4.04 -35.90
C PRO A 81 12.38 4.10 -37.15
N THR A 82 13.70 4.13 -36.98
CA THR A 82 14.64 4.06 -38.11
C THR A 82 15.01 2.60 -38.39
N ASP A 83 15.30 2.30 -39.65
CA ASP A 83 15.78 0.95 -40.04
C ASP A 83 17.20 0.68 -39.56
N THR A 84 17.92 1.72 -39.12
CA THR A 84 19.30 1.64 -38.60
C THR A 84 19.38 1.39 -37.09
N GLY A 85 18.24 1.42 -36.40
CA GLY A 85 18.18 1.33 -34.92
C GLY A 85 18.51 2.64 -34.20
N GLU A 86 18.76 3.73 -34.92
CA GLU A 86 18.94 5.06 -34.35
C GLU A 86 17.62 5.69 -33.94
N SER A 87 17.65 6.65 -33.03
CA SER A 87 16.48 7.43 -32.66
C SER A 87 15.86 8.14 -33.88
N PRO A 88 14.52 8.29 -33.95
CA PRO A 88 13.87 9.13 -34.96
C PRO A 88 14.40 10.55 -34.97
N LEU A 89 14.87 11.09 -33.84
CA LEU A 89 15.50 12.42 -33.73
C LEU A 89 16.76 12.55 -34.62
N ALA A 90 17.50 11.46 -34.84
CA ALA A 90 18.73 11.47 -35.68
C ALA A 90 18.49 11.94 -37.10
N LYS A 91 17.26 11.84 -37.62
CA LYS A 91 16.89 12.31 -38.99
C LYS A 91 16.67 13.83 -39.07
N ILE A 92 16.51 14.52 -37.94
CA ILE A 92 16.17 15.95 -37.87
C ILE A 92 17.45 16.78 -37.81
N LYS A 93 18.06 17.02 -38.96
CA LYS A 93 19.39 17.64 -39.08
C LYS A 93 19.48 19.01 -38.41
N GLU A 94 18.41 19.83 -38.48
CA GLU A 94 18.34 21.17 -37.88
C GLU A 94 18.41 21.12 -36.37
N TRP A 95 17.88 20.06 -35.78
CA TRP A 95 17.92 19.87 -34.32
C TRP A 95 19.21 19.17 -33.85
N VAL A 96 19.71 18.20 -34.65
CA VAL A 96 20.89 17.40 -34.28
C VAL A 96 22.18 18.20 -34.43
N ASN A 97 22.36 18.95 -35.53
CA ASN A 97 23.62 19.63 -35.81
C ASN A 97 23.73 20.94 -35.02
N VAL A 98 24.78 21.08 -34.25
CA VAL A 98 25.02 22.22 -33.37
C VAL A 98 26.51 22.61 -33.41
N LYS A 99 26.84 23.76 -32.85
CA LYS A 99 28.24 24.13 -32.56
C LYS A 99 28.69 23.60 -31.21
N CYS A 100 29.91 23.12 -31.15
CA CYS A 100 30.52 22.69 -29.89
C CYS A 100 30.62 23.88 -28.91
N PRO A 101 30.13 23.79 -27.67
CA PRO A 101 30.19 24.89 -26.70
C PRO A 101 31.62 25.23 -26.26
N LYS A 102 32.57 24.29 -26.46
CA LYS A 102 33.97 24.48 -26.04
C LYS A 102 34.87 25.01 -27.15
N CYS A 103 34.78 24.49 -28.37
CA CYS A 103 35.70 24.85 -29.47
C CYS A 103 35.03 25.50 -30.68
N GLY A 104 33.69 25.61 -30.71
CA GLY A 104 32.96 26.19 -31.83
C GLY A 104 32.86 25.33 -33.12
N ALA A 105 33.52 24.17 -33.15
CA ALA A 105 33.47 23.27 -34.31
C ALA A 105 32.08 22.61 -34.45
N GLU A 106 31.84 22.01 -35.64
CA GLU A 106 30.63 21.22 -35.87
C GLU A 106 30.54 20.06 -34.88
N ALA A 107 29.38 19.88 -34.29
CA ALA A 107 29.08 18.88 -33.27
C ALA A 107 27.63 18.39 -33.43
N LYS A 108 27.29 17.32 -32.72
CA LYS A 108 25.94 16.73 -32.76
C LYS A 108 25.34 16.64 -31.36
N ARG A 109 24.06 16.95 -31.24
CA ARG A 109 23.30 16.61 -30.00
C ARG A 109 23.15 15.11 -29.89
N GLU A 110 23.03 14.66 -28.62
CA GLU A 110 22.53 13.32 -28.31
C GLU A 110 21.10 13.18 -28.87
N THR A 111 20.83 12.08 -29.54
CA THR A 111 19.52 11.81 -30.17
C THR A 111 18.66 10.82 -29.41
N ASP A 112 19.23 10.13 -28.46
CA ASP A 112 18.46 9.28 -27.52
C ASP A 112 17.73 10.15 -26.52
N THR A 113 16.60 9.64 -26.02
CA THR A 113 15.85 10.24 -24.93
C THR A 113 15.98 9.42 -23.66
N MET A 114 15.64 10.00 -22.51
CA MET A 114 15.62 9.28 -21.25
C MET A 114 14.45 8.30 -21.18
N PRO A 115 14.56 7.20 -20.43
CA PRO A 115 13.43 6.30 -20.18
C PRO A 115 12.40 7.00 -19.28
N ASN A 116 11.14 6.53 -19.32
CA ASN A 116 10.06 7.05 -18.46
C ASN A 116 10.43 7.11 -16.97
N TRP A 117 11.27 6.18 -16.51
CA TRP A 117 11.73 6.12 -15.13
C TRP A 117 12.64 7.30 -14.74
N ALA A 118 13.16 8.06 -15.66
CA ALA A 118 13.95 9.26 -15.37
C ALA A 118 13.07 10.35 -14.76
N GLY A 119 12.04 10.80 -15.47
CA GLY A 119 11.10 11.80 -14.97
C GLY A 119 10.32 11.31 -13.74
N SER A 120 9.83 10.06 -13.76
CA SER A 120 9.10 9.49 -12.64
C SER A 120 9.96 9.28 -11.38
N SER A 121 11.30 9.32 -11.49
CA SER A 121 12.19 9.16 -10.34
C SER A 121 12.26 10.37 -9.43
N TRP A 122 11.76 11.52 -9.83
CA TRP A 122 11.85 12.76 -9.05
C TRP A 122 10.59 13.62 -9.03
N TYR A 123 9.50 13.23 -9.72
CA TYR A 123 8.25 14.00 -9.81
C TYR A 123 7.69 14.42 -8.45
N PHE A 124 7.81 13.57 -7.43
CA PHE A 124 7.31 13.83 -6.07
C PHE A 124 8.02 15.02 -5.41
N LEU A 125 9.26 15.32 -5.76
CA LEU A 125 9.96 16.51 -5.34
C LEU A 125 9.35 17.75 -6.03
N ARG A 126 9.15 17.68 -7.35
CA ARG A 126 8.56 18.79 -8.12
C ARG A 126 7.12 19.10 -7.70
N TYR A 127 6.36 18.08 -7.26
CA TYR A 127 4.99 18.27 -6.74
C TYR A 127 4.94 19.14 -5.49
N CYS A 128 6.01 19.20 -4.70
CA CYS A 128 6.07 20.04 -3.52
C CYS A 128 6.13 21.54 -3.88
N ASP A 129 6.68 21.90 -5.07
CA ASP A 129 6.88 23.28 -5.49
C ASP A 129 6.69 23.44 -7.01
N PRO A 130 5.48 23.13 -7.56
CA PRO A 130 5.26 22.95 -8.99
C PRO A 130 5.31 24.24 -9.80
N LYS A 131 5.16 25.40 -9.17
CA LYS A 131 5.14 26.73 -9.81
C LYS A 131 6.46 27.50 -9.68
N ASN A 132 7.45 26.91 -9.04
CA ASN A 132 8.76 27.53 -8.90
C ASN A 132 9.54 27.44 -10.23
N ASN A 133 9.85 28.56 -10.83
CA ASN A 133 10.61 28.65 -12.09
C ASN A 133 12.09 28.94 -11.86
N ASP A 134 12.50 29.29 -10.66
CA ASP A 134 13.85 29.72 -10.33
C ASP A 134 14.71 28.57 -9.79
N GLU A 135 14.08 27.65 -9.05
CA GLU A 135 14.74 26.53 -8.40
C GLU A 135 14.02 25.20 -8.69
N PHE A 136 14.77 24.10 -8.59
CA PHE A 136 14.24 22.74 -8.64
C PHE A 136 13.16 22.52 -7.57
N ILE A 137 13.40 22.97 -6.34
CA ILE A 137 12.48 23.03 -5.21
C ILE A 137 13.03 23.98 -4.18
N SER A 138 12.21 24.86 -3.62
CA SER A 138 12.62 25.76 -2.55
C SER A 138 12.92 25.00 -1.25
N LYS A 139 13.89 25.49 -0.48
CA LYS A 139 14.27 24.88 0.81
C LYS A 139 13.10 24.81 1.79
N THR A 140 12.22 25.81 1.76
CA THR A 140 11.02 25.87 2.62
C THR A 140 10.05 24.75 2.30
N MET A 141 9.74 24.56 1.01
CA MET A 141 8.82 23.50 0.55
C MET A 141 9.43 22.12 0.77
N LEU A 142 10.73 21.96 0.51
CA LEU A 142 11.46 20.74 0.81
C LEU A 142 11.37 20.36 2.30
N ALA A 143 11.61 21.33 3.19
CA ALA A 143 11.55 21.08 4.64
C ALA A 143 10.14 20.73 5.13
N SER A 144 9.09 21.30 4.50
CA SER A 144 7.71 21.06 4.88
C SER A 144 7.14 19.71 4.40
N TRP A 145 7.54 19.26 3.20
CA TRP A 145 6.91 18.12 2.54
C TRP A 145 7.77 16.85 2.49
N MET A 146 9.09 16.97 2.64
CA MET A 146 10.00 15.84 2.53
C MET A 146 10.56 15.40 3.89
N PRO A 147 10.84 14.09 4.06
CA PRO A 147 10.57 12.99 3.14
C PRO A 147 9.09 12.63 3.06
N VAL A 148 8.66 12.02 1.95
CA VAL A 148 7.29 11.53 1.76
C VAL A 148 6.90 10.56 2.87
N ASP A 149 5.74 10.75 3.48
CA ASP A 149 5.32 9.96 4.65
C ASP A 149 5.03 8.50 4.29
N LEU A 150 4.38 8.28 3.14
CA LEU A 150 3.98 6.96 2.70
C LEU A 150 4.16 6.77 1.20
N TYR A 151 4.95 5.79 0.81
CA TYR A 151 5.05 5.29 -0.56
C TYR A 151 4.17 4.05 -0.70
N ASN A 152 3.14 4.16 -1.54
CA ASN A 152 2.18 3.08 -1.80
C ASN A 152 2.22 2.67 -3.27
N GLY A 153 2.40 1.39 -3.54
CA GLY A 153 2.48 0.87 -4.91
C GLY A 153 2.61 -0.65 -4.97
N GLY A 154 2.54 -1.21 -6.17
CA GLY A 154 2.67 -2.66 -6.38
C GLY A 154 4.05 -3.20 -6.02
N MET A 155 4.13 -4.51 -5.78
CA MET A 155 5.38 -5.19 -5.44
C MET A 155 6.43 -5.10 -6.55
N GLU A 156 6.03 -5.05 -7.82
CA GLU A 156 6.90 -4.91 -8.98
C GLU A 156 7.76 -3.65 -8.92
N HIS A 157 7.24 -2.58 -8.34
CA HIS A 157 7.97 -1.32 -8.19
C HIS A 157 9.13 -1.38 -7.20
N THR A 158 9.28 -2.47 -6.44
CA THR A 158 10.44 -2.69 -5.57
C THR A 158 11.76 -2.65 -6.34
N THR A 159 11.76 -3.21 -7.53
CA THR A 159 12.93 -3.28 -8.44
C THR A 159 12.84 -2.29 -9.61
N LEU A 160 11.79 -1.49 -9.68
CA LEU A 160 11.56 -0.48 -10.71
C LEU A 160 11.58 0.93 -10.07
N HIS A 161 10.44 1.56 -9.95
CA HIS A 161 10.32 2.95 -9.50
C HIS A 161 10.96 3.21 -8.13
N LEU A 162 10.75 2.34 -7.13
CA LEU A 162 11.36 2.51 -5.81
C LEU A 162 12.89 2.52 -5.88
N LEU A 163 13.48 1.62 -6.69
CA LEU A 163 14.93 1.56 -6.87
C LEU A 163 15.45 2.82 -7.55
N TYR A 164 14.84 3.22 -8.67
CA TYR A 164 15.30 4.37 -9.46
C TYR A 164 15.10 5.70 -8.72
N SER A 165 13.95 5.89 -8.09
CA SER A 165 13.68 7.11 -7.32
C SER A 165 14.61 7.27 -6.12
N ARG A 166 14.96 6.17 -5.44
CA ARG A 166 15.96 6.19 -4.36
C ARG A 166 17.37 6.49 -4.89
N PHE A 167 17.73 5.94 -6.05
CA PHE A 167 19.02 6.25 -6.68
C PHE A 167 19.13 7.74 -6.99
N TRP A 168 18.13 8.32 -7.67
CA TRP A 168 18.06 9.75 -7.96
C TRP A 168 18.07 10.61 -6.70
N HIS A 169 17.31 10.26 -5.72
CA HIS A 169 17.23 11.01 -4.47
C HIS A 169 18.56 11.01 -3.71
N LYS A 170 19.26 9.88 -3.67
CA LYS A 170 20.60 9.79 -3.06
C LYS A 170 21.64 10.63 -3.81
N PHE A 171 21.59 10.63 -5.13
CA PHE A 171 22.41 11.51 -5.96
C PHE A 171 22.13 13.00 -5.66
N LEU A 172 20.86 13.38 -5.59
CA LEU A 172 20.47 14.74 -5.24
C LEU A 172 20.88 15.12 -3.80
N TYR A 173 20.86 14.14 -2.89
CA TYR A 173 21.36 14.33 -1.52
C TYR A 173 22.87 14.58 -1.49
N ASP A 174 23.64 13.82 -2.25
CA ASP A 174 25.09 14.01 -2.37
C ASP A 174 25.46 15.39 -2.96
N LEU A 175 24.60 15.95 -3.81
CA LEU A 175 24.73 17.31 -4.33
C LEU A 175 24.21 18.40 -3.38
N GLY A 176 23.61 18.03 -2.23
CA GLY A 176 22.99 18.98 -1.30
C GLY A 176 21.67 19.59 -1.80
N ALA A 177 21.07 19.02 -2.85
CA ALA A 177 19.82 19.52 -3.44
C ALA A 177 18.58 19.07 -2.65
N VAL A 178 18.68 18.04 -1.82
CA VAL A 178 17.62 17.56 -0.92
C VAL A 178 18.15 17.39 0.49
N ASN A 179 17.26 17.42 1.49
CA ASN A 179 17.61 17.47 2.91
C ASN A 179 17.65 16.09 3.61
N THR A 180 17.26 15.02 2.94
CA THR A 180 17.22 13.66 3.50
C THR A 180 17.86 12.65 2.56
N ALA A 181 18.52 11.64 3.09
CA ALA A 181 19.15 10.58 2.29
C ALA A 181 18.15 9.57 1.73
N GLU A 182 16.95 9.48 2.29
CA GLU A 182 15.89 8.60 1.82
C GLU A 182 14.63 9.41 1.47
N PRO A 183 13.98 9.14 0.31
CA PRO A 183 12.82 9.91 -0.14
C PRO A 183 11.53 9.56 0.61
N TYR A 184 11.42 8.35 1.18
CA TYR A 184 10.20 7.81 1.76
C TYR A 184 10.43 7.33 3.19
N LYS A 185 9.52 7.71 4.13
CA LYS A 185 9.55 7.22 5.52
C LYS A 185 9.06 5.79 5.65
N LYS A 186 7.99 5.46 4.92
CA LYS A 186 7.32 4.17 5.00
C LYS A 186 6.91 3.69 3.61
N ARG A 187 6.98 2.39 3.39
CA ARG A 187 6.43 1.74 2.19
C ARG A 187 5.33 0.77 2.57
N ILE A 188 4.23 0.79 1.80
CA ILE A 188 3.21 -0.25 1.80
C ILE A 188 3.08 -0.76 0.36
N ALA A 189 3.14 -2.08 0.19
CA ALA A 189 2.87 -2.70 -1.09
C ALA A 189 1.45 -3.26 -1.08
N HIS A 190 0.71 -3.02 -2.15
CA HIS A 190 -0.58 -3.68 -2.36
C HIS A 190 -0.41 -4.99 -3.13
N GLY A 191 -1.38 -5.89 -2.98
CA GLY A 191 -1.50 -7.10 -3.78
C GLY A 191 -1.99 -6.82 -5.20
N ILE A 192 -2.23 -7.88 -5.94
CA ILE A 192 -2.73 -7.83 -7.33
C ILE A 192 -4.13 -8.40 -7.37
N ILE A 193 -5.05 -7.71 -8.05
CA ILE A 193 -6.36 -8.27 -8.36
C ILE A 193 -6.22 -9.13 -9.62
N LEU A 194 -6.49 -10.41 -9.47
CA LEU A 194 -6.45 -11.39 -10.55
C LEU A 194 -7.81 -11.44 -11.29
N GLY A 195 -7.81 -11.95 -12.51
CA GLY A 195 -9.04 -12.26 -13.22
C GLY A 195 -9.87 -13.35 -12.52
N THR A 196 -11.07 -13.63 -13.04
CA THR A 196 -11.93 -14.71 -12.53
C THR A 196 -11.33 -16.11 -12.70
N ASP A 197 -10.29 -16.21 -13.53
CA ASP A 197 -9.50 -17.40 -13.81
C ASP A 197 -8.27 -17.58 -12.88
N ASN A 198 -8.16 -16.78 -11.82
CA ASN A 198 -7.01 -16.73 -10.92
C ASN A 198 -5.67 -16.38 -11.61
N GLN A 199 -5.72 -15.76 -12.79
CA GLN A 199 -4.51 -15.34 -13.51
C GLN A 199 -4.40 -13.82 -13.50
N LYS A 200 -3.15 -13.31 -13.62
CA LYS A 200 -2.93 -11.89 -13.80
C LYS A 200 -3.69 -11.39 -15.03
N MET A 201 -4.46 -10.34 -14.86
CA MET A 201 -5.21 -9.70 -15.94
C MET A 201 -4.28 -9.20 -17.04
N SER A 202 -4.62 -9.50 -18.29
CA SER A 202 -3.87 -9.06 -19.46
C SER A 202 -4.79 -8.98 -20.68
N LYS A 203 -4.61 -7.92 -21.50
CA LYS A 203 -5.39 -7.77 -22.74
C LYS A 203 -5.21 -8.95 -23.68
N SER A 204 -4.01 -9.54 -23.75
CA SER A 204 -3.71 -10.70 -24.60
C SER A 204 -4.43 -11.99 -24.14
N LYS A 205 -4.81 -12.10 -22.86
CA LYS A 205 -5.56 -13.24 -22.32
C LYS A 205 -7.07 -13.04 -22.36
N GLY A 206 -7.55 -11.81 -22.61
CA GLY A 206 -8.98 -11.50 -22.64
C GLY A 206 -9.66 -11.60 -21.25
N ASN A 207 -8.91 -11.64 -20.16
CA ASN A 207 -9.43 -11.79 -18.78
C ASN A 207 -9.46 -10.47 -18.01
N VAL A 208 -9.36 -9.33 -18.72
CA VAL A 208 -9.41 -7.99 -18.11
C VAL A 208 -10.85 -7.65 -17.76
N ILE A 209 -11.06 -7.13 -16.56
CA ILE A 209 -12.34 -6.59 -16.09
C ILE A 209 -12.24 -5.07 -16.15
N SER A 210 -13.12 -4.46 -16.93
CA SER A 210 -13.20 -2.99 -17.03
C SER A 210 -13.88 -2.42 -15.80
N PRO A 211 -13.25 -1.46 -15.10
CA PRO A 211 -13.92 -0.71 -14.05
C PRO A 211 -15.18 0.00 -14.54
N ASP A 212 -15.18 0.50 -15.79
CA ASP A 212 -16.30 1.26 -16.35
C ASP A 212 -17.56 0.40 -16.46
N ASP A 213 -17.42 -0.86 -16.90
CA ASP A 213 -18.55 -1.81 -16.99
C ASP A 213 -19.18 -2.08 -15.61
N ILE A 214 -18.33 -2.17 -14.58
CA ILE A 214 -18.81 -2.38 -13.19
C ILE A 214 -19.48 -1.11 -12.66
N VAL A 215 -18.91 0.06 -12.95
CA VAL A 215 -19.51 1.36 -12.55
C VAL A 215 -20.85 1.58 -13.24
N GLU A 216 -20.99 1.27 -14.52
CA GLU A 216 -22.22 1.38 -15.24
C GLU A 216 -23.32 0.46 -14.67
N GLN A 217 -22.96 -0.75 -14.29
CA GLN A 217 -23.91 -1.75 -13.79
C GLN A 217 -24.26 -1.60 -12.31
N TYR A 218 -23.30 -1.26 -11.45
CA TYR A 218 -23.44 -1.31 -9.99
C TYR A 218 -23.16 0.02 -9.28
N GLY A 219 -22.61 1.01 -9.98
CA GLY A 219 -22.19 2.27 -9.41
C GLY A 219 -20.77 2.30 -8.86
N ALA A 220 -20.18 3.49 -8.81
CA ALA A 220 -18.79 3.69 -8.39
C ALA A 220 -18.54 3.29 -6.93
N ASP A 221 -19.46 3.56 -6.02
CA ASP A 221 -19.32 3.23 -4.60
C ASP A 221 -19.31 1.71 -4.36
N THR A 222 -20.07 0.95 -5.16
CA THR A 222 -20.03 -0.52 -5.11
C THR A 222 -18.67 -1.04 -5.52
N LEU A 223 -18.11 -0.54 -6.62
CA LEU A 223 -16.78 -0.94 -7.08
C LEU A 223 -15.70 -0.60 -6.05
N ARG A 224 -15.71 0.63 -5.52
CA ARG A 224 -14.75 1.08 -4.51
C ARG A 224 -14.79 0.22 -3.24
N ALA A 225 -15.98 0.01 -2.69
CA ALA A 225 -16.16 -0.82 -1.50
C ALA A 225 -15.79 -2.28 -1.76
N TYR A 226 -16.08 -2.80 -2.94
CA TYR A 226 -15.70 -4.17 -3.32
C TYR A 226 -14.18 -4.36 -3.42
N ILE A 227 -13.47 -3.44 -4.06
CA ILE A 227 -11.99 -3.51 -4.15
C ILE A 227 -11.35 -3.46 -2.75
N MET A 228 -11.91 -2.70 -1.83
CA MET A 228 -11.45 -2.70 -0.44
C MET A 228 -11.78 -4.01 0.29
N PHE A 229 -12.91 -4.65 -0.03
CA PHE A 229 -13.43 -5.83 0.67
C PHE A 229 -12.88 -7.17 0.16
N ILE A 230 -12.42 -7.23 -1.10
CA ILE A 230 -12.09 -8.48 -1.82
C ILE A 230 -11.06 -9.37 -1.08
N GLY A 231 -10.16 -8.78 -0.29
CA GLY A 231 -9.14 -9.52 0.45
C GLY A 231 -8.19 -8.61 1.21
N PRO A 232 -7.19 -9.17 1.93
CA PRO A 232 -6.14 -8.39 2.56
C PRO A 232 -5.40 -7.52 1.55
N TYR A 233 -5.09 -6.28 1.94
CA TYR A 233 -4.54 -5.27 1.05
C TYR A 233 -3.21 -5.67 0.38
N ASP A 234 -2.38 -6.43 1.07
CA ASP A 234 -1.05 -6.86 0.64
C ASP A 234 -1.02 -8.23 -0.06
N GLN A 235 -2.18 -8.86 -0.27
CA GLN A 235 -2.29 -10.19 -0.87
C GLN A 235 -2.99 -10.15 -2.24
N GLU A 236 -2.70 -11.16 -3.04
CA GLU A 236 -3.42 -11.38 -4.29
C GLU A 236 -4.83 -11.87 -4.02
N SER A 237 -5.81 -11.38 -4.79
CA SER A 237 -7.21 -11.76 -4.67
C SER A 237 -7.85 -11.91 -6.05
N ALA A 238 -8.58 -12.99 -6.26
CA ALA A 238 -9.29 -13.20 -7.51
C ALA A 238 -10.60 -12.40 -7.57
N TRP A 239 -10.88 -11.82 -8.72
CA TRP A 239 -12.14 -11.14 -8.95
C TRP A 239 -13.34 -12.11 -8.86
N ASN A 240 -14.39 -11.68 -8.17
CA ASN A 240 -15.62 -12.46 -8.02
C ASN A 240 -16.86 -11.55 -8.14
N MET A 241 -17.67 -11.80 -9.17
CA MET A 241 -18.89 -11.01 -9.42
C MET A 241 -19.96 -11.18 -8.34
N ASP A 242 -20.04 -12.35 -7.69
CA ASP A 242 -20.97 -12.56 -6.56
C ASP A 242 -20.60 -11.67 -5.37
N GLY A 243 -19.31 -11.42 -5.18
CA GLY A 243 -18.79 -10.47 -4.20
C GLY A 243 -19.21 -9.03 -4.52
N VAL A 244 -19.13 -8.61 -5.80
CA VAL A 244 -19.62 -7.29 -6.25
C VAL A 244 -21.10 -7.14 -5.94
N ALA A 245 -21.90 -8.13 -6.35
CA ALA A 245 -23.35 -8.15 -6.06
C ALA A 245 -23.63 -8.15 -4.55
N GLY A 246 -22.79 -8.81 -3.75
CA GLY A 246 -22.87 -8.80 -2.28
C GLY A 246 -22.69 -7.41 -1.69
N VAL A 247 -21.67 -6.67 -2.16
CA VAL A 247 -21.44 -5.29 -1.73
C VAL A 247 -22.57 -4.37 -2.20
N ASN A 248 -23.07 -4.54 -3.41
CA ASN A 248 -24.21 -3.75 -3.88
C ASN A 248 -25.45 -3.97 -2.98
N ARG A 249 -25.75 -5.23 -2.59
CA ARG A 249 -26.82 -5.51 -1.61
C ARG A 249 -26.58 -4.85 -0.25
N PHE A 250 -25.33 -4.77 0.20
CA PHE A 250 -24.98 -4.05 1.42
C PHE A 250 -25.33 -2.57 1.29
N LEU A 251 -24.93 -1.89 0.22
CA LEU A 251 -25.23 -0.47 0.00
C LEU A 251 -26.74 -0.21 -0.12
N ASN A 252 -27.48 -1.08 -0.79
CA ASN A 252 -28.95 -1.00 -0.84
C ASN A 252 -29.58 -1.12 0.55
N LYS A 253 -29.03 -1.98 1.43
CA LYS A 253 -29.46 -2.03 2.84
C LYS A 253 -29.13 -0.74 3.60
N VAL A 254 -27.99 -0.09 3.31
CA VAL A 254 -27.66 1.22 3.90
C VAL A 254 -28.73 2.23 3.54
N VAL A 255 -29.13 2.32 2.27
CA VAL A 255 -30.22 3.22 1.82
C VAL A 255 -31.52 2.90 2.56
N ASN A 256 -31.92 1.64 2.65
CA ASN A 256 -33.14 1.24 3.38
C ASN A 256 -33.08 1.58 4.87
N ASN A 257 -31.91 1.48 5.51
CA ASN A 257 -31.74 1.87 6.91
C ASN A 257 -31.80 3.39 7.08
N PHE A 258 -31.33 4.15 6.08
CA PHE A 258 -31.41 5.60 6.09
C PHE A 258 -32.88 6.12 6.13
N GLU A 259 -33.79 5.42 5.46
CA GLU A 259 -35.23 5.77 5.49
C GLU A 259 -35.90 5.61 6.90
N LYS A 260 -35.20 4.92 7.84
CA LYS A 260 -35.68 4.74 9.23
C LYS A 260 -35.23 5.88 10.16
N VAL A 261 -34.62 6.93 9.62
CA VAL A 261 -34.15 8.06 10.43
C VAL A 261 -35.28 8.75 11.17
N ASP A 262 -35.09 8.97 12.48
CA ASP A 262 -36.00 9.75 13.32
C ASP A 262 -35.15 10.69 14.19
N GLY A 263 -35.30 12.02 13.94
CA GLY A 263 -34.52 13.04 14.64
C GLY A 263 -34.82 13.13 16.16
N ASN A 264 -35.94 12.59 16.59
CA ASN A 264 -36.34 12.57 18.01
C ASN A 264 -36.04 11.22 18.69
N HIS A 265 -35.64 10.22 17.92
CA HIS A 265 -35.33 8.91 18.45
C HIS A 265 -34.01 8.92 19.21
N LYS A 266 -33.99 8.22 20.33
CA LYS A 266 -32.77 7.92 21.11
C LYS A 266 -32.48 6.42 20.98
N ASP A 267 -31.31 6.11 20.44
CA ASP A 267 -30.90 4.70 20.34
C ASP A 267 -30.70 4.05 21.72
N ASP A 268 -30.90 2.76 21.77
CA ASP A 268 -30.65 1.98 22.96
C ASP A 268 -29.14 1.84 23.28
N ASP A 269 -28.83 1.44 24.50
CA ASP A 269 -27.45 1.28 24.98
C ASP A 269 -26.63 0.31 24.12
N ASN A 270 -27.27 -0.71 23.56
CA ASN A 270 -26.61 -1.68 22.67
C ASN A 270 -26.21 -1.03 21.34
N THR A 271 -27.10 -0.28 20.72
CA THR A 271 -26.81 0.47 19.48
C THR A 271 -25.72 1.50 19.70
N ILE A 272 -25.79 2.26 20.82
CA ILE A 272 -24.75 3.24 21.20
C ILE A 272 -23.40 2.55 21.40
N LYS A 273 -23.39 1.40 22.05
CA LYS A 273 -22.16 0.60 22.26
C LYS A 273 -21.58 0.08 20.95
N LEU A 274 -22.42 -0.48 20.09
CA LEU A 274 -21.98 -1.04 18.81
C LEU A 274 -21.43 0.05 17.89
N ILE A 275 -22.06 1.23 17.78
CA ILE A 275 -21.50 2.31 16.93
C ILE A 275 -20.15 2.78 17.46
N ASN A 276 -19.95 2.93 18.79
CA ASN A 276 -18.67 3.30 19.39
C ASN A 276 -17.59 2.22 19.13
N LYS A 277 -17.93 0.95 19.23
CA LYS A 277 -17.02 -0.15 18.84
C LYS A 277 -16.66 -0.11 17.36
N THR A 278 -17.64 0.22 16.51
CA THR A 278 -17.44 0.35 15.05
C THR A 278 -16.51 1.52 14.73
N VAL A 279 -16.74 2.70 15.33
CA VAL A 279 -15.84 3.87 15.15
C VAL A 279 -14.41 3.51 15.50
N LYS A 280 -14.19 2.91 16.67
CA LYS A 280 -12.85 2.46 17.09
C LYS A 280 -12.24 1.47 16.10
N GLY A 281 -12.97 0.39 15.81
CA GLY A 281 -12.43 -0.71 14.99
C GLY A 281 -12.18 -0.31 13.53
N VAL A 282 -13.04 0.54 12.97
CA VAL A 282 -12.89 1.09 11.61
C VAL A 282 -11.68 2.03 11.55
N GLY A 283 -11.51 2.93 12.53
CA GLY A 283 -10.35 3.81 12.59
C GLY A 283 -9.03 3.02 12.65
N GLU A 284 -8.95 2.04 13.53
CA GLU A 284 -7.77 1.16 13.65
C GLU A 284 -7.48 0.38 12.36
N ASP A 285 -8.51 -0.09 11.67
CA ASP A 285 -8.36 -0.85 10.41
C ASP A 285 -7.85 0.03 9.27
N ILE A 286 -8.36 1.25 9.12
CA ILE A 286 -7.92 2.20 8.09
C ILE A 286 -6.43 2.56 8.31
N GLU A 287 -6.03 2.87 9.54
CA GLU A 287 -4.63 3.21 9.86
C GLU A 287 -3.66 2.07 9.53
N ARG A 288 -4.12 0.82 9.66
CA ARG A 288 -3.32 -0.39 9.40
C ARG A 288 -3.48 -0.95 7.99
N TYR A 289 -4.28 -0.32 7.13
CA TYR A 289 -4.64 -0.83 5.80
C TYR A 289 -5.37 -2.19 5.82
N TYR A 290 -6.12 -2.48 6.87
CA TYR A 290 -7.01 -3.65 6.95
C TYR A 290 -8.36 -3.34 6.30
N LEU A 291 -8.33 -2.98 5.00
CA LEU A 291 -9.49 -2.43 4.31
C LEU A 291 -10.65 -3.43 4.19
N ASN A 292 -10.36 -4.72 4.10
CA ASN A 292 -11.37 -5.77 4.05
C ASN A 292 -12.14 -5.90 5.38
N THR A 293 -11.45 -5.81 6.53
CA THR A 293 -12.10 -5.84 7.84
C THR A 293 -12.79 -4.51 8.16
N TYR A 294 -12.29 -3.39 7.65
CA TYR A 294 -13.01 -2.09 7.67
C TYR A 294 -14.41 -2.23 7.06
N ILE A 295 -14.51 -2.72 5.82
CA ILE A 295 -15.80 -2.92 5.14
C ILE A 295 -16.66 -3.95 5.88
N ALA A 296 -16.08 -5.06 6.36
CA ALA A 296 -16.80 -6.07 7.14
C ALA A 296 -17.45 -5.47 8.41
N LYS A 297 -16.73 -4.62 9.16
CA LYS A 297 -17.29 -3.94 10.34
C LYS A 297 -18.45 -3.02 9.99
N LEU A 298 -18.37 -2.31 8.86
CA LEU A 298 -19.50 -1.51 8.37
C LEU A 298 -20.70 -2.40 8.03
N MET A 299 -20.48 -3.55 7.39
CA MET A 299 -21.55 -4.50 7.08
C MET A 299 -22.18 -5.08 8.34
N GLU A 300 -21.40 -5.44 9.34
CA GLU A 300 -21.88 -5.95 10.63
C GLU A 300 -22.75 -4.92 11.34
N PHE A 301 -22.28 -3.69 11.45
CA PHE A 301 -23.09 -2.63 12.07
C PHE A 301 -24.35 -2.30 11.28
N ASN A 302 -24.27 -2.24 9.96
CA ASN A 302 -25.44 -2.04 9.10
C ASN A 302 -26.48 -3.17 9.24
N ASN A 303 -26.05 -4.41 9.45
CA ASN A 303 -26.96 -5.52 9.73
C ASN A 303 -27.67 -5.34 11.08
N HIS A 304 -27.00 -4.81 12.11
CA HIS A 304 -27.67 -4.44 13.35
C HIS A 304 -28.71 -3.34 13.12
N LEU A 305 -28.35 -2.26 12.41
CA LEU A 305 -29.31 -1.19 12.07
C LEU A 305 -30.52 -1.72 11.30
N PHE A 306 -30.36 -2.76 10.50
CA PHE A 306 -31.46 -3.36 9.75
C PHE A 306 -32.52 -3.99 10.64
N THR A 307 -32.17 -4.42 11.85
CA THR A 307 -33.11 -5.00 12.84
C THR A 307 -33.93 -3.96 13.61
N LEU A 308 -33.58 -2.68 13.50
CA LEU A 308 -34.25 -1.58 14.19
C LEU A 308 -35.39 -1.03 13.36
N ASP A 309 -36.45 -0.57 13.99
CA ASP A 309 -37.57 0.14 13.34
C ASP A 309 -37.24 1.62 13.13
N LYS A 310 -36.51 2.24 14.05
CA LYS A 310 -36.09 3.64 14.02
C LYS A 310 -34.62 3.76 14.39
N ILE A 311 -33.93 4.73 13.82
CA ILE A 311 -32.53 5.01 14.03
C ILE A 311 -32.32 6.50 14.28
N SER A 312 -31.53 6.89 15.27
CA SER A 312 -31.24 8.28 15.54
C SER A 312 -30.43 8.94 14.40
N SER A 313 -30.67 10.24 14.18
CA SER A 313 -29.86 11.02 13.24
C SER A 313 -28.36 10.97 13.59
N LEU A 314 -28.03 10.99 14.88
CA LEU A 314 -26.63 10.94 15.34
C LEU A 314 -25.91 9.63 14.91
N THR A 315 -26.57 8.49 15.09
CA THR A 315 -26.00 7.20 14.69
C THR A 315 -25.85 7.09 13.18
N LEU A 316 -26.83 7.55 12.40
CA LEU A 316 -26.72 7.56 10.94
C LEU A 316 -25.68 8.56 10.42
N THR A 317 -25.56 9.74 11.04
CA THR A 317 -24.48 10.69 10.70
C THR A 317 -23.10 10.08 10.97
N THR A 318 -22.93 9.47 12.13
CA THR A 318 -21.68 8.78 12.48
C THR A 318 -21.37 7.67 11.48
N PHE A 319 -22.36 6.85 11.14
CA PHE A 319 -22.17 5.75 10.18
C PHE A 319 -21.84 6.27 8.76
N ALA A 320 -22.49 7.34 8.30
CA ALA A 320 -22.20 7.95 7.00
C ALA A 320 -20.76 8.48 6.95
N LYS A 321 -20.27 9.11 8.03
CA LYS A 321 -18.86 9.53 8.14
C LYS A 321 -17.89 8.35 8.04
N LEU A 322 -18.18 7.23 8.71
CA LEU A 322 -17.37 6.02 8.61
C LEU A 322 -17.42 5.38 7.21
N LEU A 323 -18.53 5.53 6.50
CA LEU A 323 -18.72 5.00 5.15
C LEU A 323 -17.96 5.82 4.08
N SER A 324 -17.76 7.12 4.32
CA SER A 324 -17.29 8.08 3.31
C SER A 324 -15.97 7.74 2.62
N PRO A 325 -14.96 7.15 3.26
CA PRO A 325 -13.73 6.79 2.54
C PRO A 325 -13.95 5.74 1.46
N ALA A 326 -14.86 4.79 1.67
CA ALA A 326 -15.19 3.75 0.71
C ALA A 326 -16.26 4.18 -0.30
N CYS A 327 -17.32 4.80 0.17
CA CYS A 327 -18.54 5.12 -0.58
C CYS A 327 -18.86 6.62 -0.49
N PRO A 328 -18.03 7.50 -1.11
CA PRO A 328 -18.15 8.94 -0.93
C PRO A 328 -19.46 9.52 -1.46
N HIS A 329 -20.03 8.98 -2.55
CA HIS A 329 -21.25 9.50 -3.14
C HIS A 329 -22.47 9.25 -2.22
N LEU A 330 -22.66 8.00 -1.79
CA LEU A 330 -23.74 7.65 -0.87
C LEU A 330 -23.58 8.36 0.47
N ALA A 331 -22.37 8.40 1.01
CA ALA A 331 -22.10 9.06 2.28
C ALA A 331 -22.38 10.57 2.23
N SER A 332 -21.98 11.26 1.14
CA SER A 332 -22.24 12.68 0.95
C SER A 332 -23.73 12.98 0.88
N GLU A 333 -24.50 12.20 0.12
CA GLU A 333 -25.95 12.32 0.05
C GLU A 333 -26.60 12.13 1.43
N MET A 334 -26.16 11.12 2.19
CA MET A 334 -26.66 10.90 3.55
C MET A 334 -26.36 12.07 4.48
N LEU A 335 -25.12 12.58 4.47
CA LEU A 335 -24.69 13.69 5.32
C LEU A 335 -25.43 15.00 4.99
N GLU A 336 -25.66 15.26 3.71
CA GLU A 336 -26.44 16.43 3.25
C GLU A 336 -27.90 16.37 3.76
N ARG A 337 -28.59 15.23 3.58
CA ARG A 337 -29.96 15.04 4.06
C ARG A 337 -30.05 15.06 5.57
N LEU A 338 -29.04 14.61 6.29
CA LEU A 338 -28.95 14.68 7.76
C LEU A 338 -28.55 16.08 8.25
N LYS A 339 -28.22 17.00 7.35
CA LYS A 339 -27.74 18.37 7.67
C LYS A 339 -26.53 18.34 8.62
N SER A 340 -25.58 17.46 8.31
CA SER A 340 -24.33 17.35 9.08
C SER A 340 -23.54 18.66 8.98
N GLU A 341 -23.20 19.26 10.12
CA GLU A 341 -22.48 20.53 10.17
C GLU A 341 -20.97 20.41 9.88
N ASP A 342 -20.41 19.21 10.03
CA ASP A 342 -18.99 18.95 9.83
C ASP A 342 -18.74 17.60 9.15
N ASN A 343 -17.52 17.43 8.60
CA ASN A 343 -17.03 16.21 8.01
C ASN A 343 -15.88 15.59 8.83
N LEU A 344 -15.78 15.95 10.11
CA LEU A 344 -14.74 15.42 10.98
C LEU A 344 -14.93 13.93 11.22
N TRP A 345 -13.80 13.21 11.32
CA TRP A 345 -13.83 11.80 11.67
C TRP A 345 -14.43 11.62 13.07
N PRO A 346 -15.39 10.70 13.25
CA PRO A 346 -16.05 10.54 14.53
C PRO A 346 -15.13 9.97 15.60
N GLU A 347 -15.23 10.50 16.81
CA GLU A 347 -14.57 9.98 17.98
C GLU A 347 -15.45 8.95 18.70
N TYR A 348 -14.82 7.98 19.38
CA TYR A 348 -15.55 7.00 20.21
C TYR A 348 -15.37 7.27 21.69
N ASP A 349 -16.41 7.00 22.47
CA ASP A 349 -16.37 7.07 23.92
C ASP A 349 -15.86 5.73 24.49
N LYS A 350 -14.70 5.79 25.15
CA LYS A 350 -14.07 4.61 25.76
C LYS A 350 -14.93 3.93 26.82
N LEU A 351 -15.81 4.67 27.52
CA LEU A 351 -16.68 4.12 28.53
C LEU A 351 -17.84 3.34 27.91
N LYS A 352 -18.28 3.73 26.72
CA LYS A 352 -19.40 3.09 26.02
C LYS A 352 -19.03 1.80 25.29
N ILE A 353 -17.75 1.49 25.12
CA ILE A 353 -17.30 0.25 24.48
C ILE A 353 -17.01 -0.89 25.47
N ILE A 354 -17.14 -0.64 26.78
CA ILE A 354 -16.88 -1.65 27.80
C ILE A 354 -18.01 -2.69 27.76
N ASP A 355 -17.62 -3.95 27.59
CA ASP A 355 -18.58 -5.05 27.70
C ASP A 355 -18.91 -5.26 29.18
N SER A 356 -20.20 -5.27 29.51
CA SER A 356 -20.69 -5.68 30.85
C SER A 356 -20.58 -7.18 31.03
N GLU A 357 -20.68 -7.94 29.95
CA GLU A 357 -20.63 -9.39 29.92
C GLU A 357 -19.69 -9.88 28.84
N ILE A 358 -19.11 -11.04 29.04
CA ILE A 358 -18.23 -11.74 28.11
C ILE A 358 -18.64 -13.21 27.99
N THR A 359 -18.30 -13.83 26.85
CA THR A 359 -18.45 -15.27 26.67
C THR A 359 -17.22 -16.00 27.21
N LEU A 360 -17.41 -16.71 28.33
CA LEU A 360 -16.42 -17.61 28.90
C LEU A 360 -16.48 -18.97 28.18
N VAL A 361 -15.38 -19.36 27.53
CA VAL A 361 -15.24 -20.67 26.88
C VAL A 361 -14.66 -21.67 27.89
N VAL A 362 -15.34 -22.80 28.13
CA VAL A 362 -14.83 -23.87 28.99
C VAL A 362 -14.34 -25.04 28.13
N GLN A 363 -13.09 -25.43 28.35
CA GLN A 363 -12.44 -26.56 27.70
C GLN A 363 -12.14 -27.68 28.68
N ILE A 364 -12.20 -28.91 28.20
CA ILE A 364 -11.69 -30.10 28.89
C ILE A 364 -10.62 -30.74 27.98
N ASN A 365 -9.41 -30.87 28.51
CA ASN A 365 -8.25 -31.36 27.74
C ASN A 365 -8.08 -30.62 26.36
N GLY A 366 -8.26 -29.28 26.36
CA GLY A 366 -8.13 -28.44 25.19
C GLY A 366 -9.30 -28.44 24.21
N LYS A 367 -10.35 -29.27 24.45
CA LYS A 367 -11.55 -29.30 23.60
C LYS A 367 -12.69 -28.50 24.25
N VAL A 368 -13.29 -27.58 23.48
CA VAL A 368 -14.44 -26.79 23.96
C VAL A 368 -15.59 -27.71 24.29
N ARG A 369 -16.15 -27.53 25.52
CA ARG A 369 -17.27 -28.30 26.04
C ARG A 369 -18.45 -27.44 26.44
N ASP A 370 -18.18 -26.20 26.86
CA ASP A 370 -19.24 -25.28 27.27
C ASP A 370 -18.91 -23.84 26.92
N LYS A 371 -19.93 -23.01 26.79
CA LYS A 371 -19.84 -21.55 26.62
C LYS A 371 -20.89 -20.92 27.53
N MET A 372 -20.49 -19.97 28.36
CA MET A 372 -21.38 -19.27 29.28
C MET A 372 -21.14 -17.79 29.28
N THR A 373 -22.20 -17.00 29.43
CA THR A 373 -22.12 -15.55 29.60
C THR A 373 -21.84 -15.23 31.05
N VAL A 374 -20.81 -14.42 31.30
CA VAL A 374 -20.39 -14.02 32.64
C VAL A 374 -20.05 -12.52 32.65
N PRO A 375 -20.12 -11.83 33.82
CA PRO A 375 -19.71 -10.43 33.91
C PRO A 375 -18.26 -10.23 33.42
N ALA A 376 -18.00 -9.12 32.71
CA ALA A 376 -16.67 -8.86 32.11
C ALA A 376 -15.57 -8.64 33.20
N ASN A 377 -15.96 -8.19 34.38
CA ASN A 377 -15.08 -7.95 35.53
C ASN A 377 -14.90 -9.18 36.42
N ILE A 378 -15.36 -10.36 36.00
CA ILE A 378 -15.25 -11.62 36.76
C ILE A 378 -13.80 -11.96 37.08
N SER A 379 -13.53 -12.37 38.32
CA SER A 379 -12.22 -12.81 38.75
C SER A 379 -11.85 -14.20 38.22
N LYS A 380 -10.56 -14.54 38.24
CA LYS A 380 -10.10 -15.89 37.84
C LYS A 380 -10.71 -17.00 38.67
N ASP A 381 -10.86 -16.77 39.98
CA ASP A 381 -11.41 -17.75 40.91
C ASP A 381 -12.91 -17.99 40.66
N GLU A 382 -13.65 -16.91 40.40
CA GLU A 382 -15.07 -16.99 40.03
C GLU A 382 -15.25 -17.68 38.69
N MET A 383 -14.40 -17.36 37.66
CA MET A 383 -14.43 -18.05 36.35
C MET A 383 -14.26 -19.57 36.55
N LEU A 384 -13.31 -19.98 37.36
CA LEU A 384 -13.05 -21.37 37.63
C LEU A 384 -14.22 -22.03 38.39
N LYS A 385 -14.76 -21.34 39.41
CA LYS A 385 -15.92 -21.81 40.19
C LYS A 385 -17.12 -22.05 39.28
N ILE A 386 -17.56 -21.04 38.54
CA ILE A 386 -18.72 -21.14 37.63
C ILE A 386 -18.50 -22.23 36.57
N SER A 387 -17.28 -22.35 36.03
CA SER A 387 -16.95 -23.41 35.07
C SER A 387 -17.13 -24.81 35.66
N LYS A 388 -16.73 -25.03 36.93
CA LYS A 388 -16.91 -26.31 37.63
C LYS A 388 -18.37 -26.60 37.98
N GLU A 389 -19.16 -25.56 38.24
CA GLU A 389 -20.60 -25.67 38.56
C GLU A 389 -21.46 -25.99 37.31
N SER A 390 -20.94 -25.81 36.08
CA SER A 390 -21.65 -26.15 34.86
C SER A 390 -22.02 -27.63 34.80
N LYS A 391 -23.28 -27.92 34.61
CA LYS A 391 -23.79 -29.31 34.44
C LYS A 391 -23.12 -30.03 33.26
N ILE A 392 -22.75 -29.28 32.22
CA ILE A 392 -22.08 -29.83 31.05
C ILE A 392 -20.64 -30.22 31.41
N VAL A 393 -19.92 -29.36 32.10
CA VAL A 393 -18.54 -29.59 32.55
C VAL A 393 -18.49 -30.76 33.54
N GLN A 394 -19.43 -30.81 34.52
CA GLN A 394 -19.54 -31.89 35.50
C GLN A 394 -19.68 -33.27 34.88
N LYS A 395 -20.38 -33.40 33.74
CA LYS A 395 -20.47 -34.68 33.00
C LYS A 395 -19.12 -35.21 32.55
N TRP A 396 -18.17 -34.29 32.25
CA TRP A 396 -16.84 -34.65 31.76
C TRP A 396 -15.83 -34.86 32.91
N THR A 397 -16.03 -34.20 34.07
CA THR A 397 -15.12 -34.25 35.22
C THR A 397 -15.55 -35.27 36.29
N LYS A 398 -16.78 -35.79 36.21
CA LYS A 398 -17.32 -36.79 37.16
C LYS A 398 -16.43 -38.02 37.26
N ASN A 399 -15.97 -38.36 38.46
CA ASN A 399 -15.08 -39.49 38.76
C ASN A 399 -13.72 -39.44 38.06
N LYS A 400 -13.23 -38.24 37.69
CA LYS A 400 -11.90 -38.05 37.07
C LYS A 400 -11.06 -37.13 37.94
N GLU A 401 -9.76 -37.44 38.04
CA GLU A 401 -8.79 -36.62 38.71
C GLU A 401 -8.46 -35.37 37.86
N ILE A 402 -8.59 -34.18 38.43
CA ILE A 402 -8.20 -32.93 37.79
C ILE A 402 -6.68 -32.75 38.01
N ILE A 403 -5.92 -32.76 36.92
CA ILE A 403 -4.46 -32.64 36.94
C ILE A 403 -4.03 -31.16 36.96
N LYS A 404 -4.73 -30.31 36.19
CA LYS A 404 -4.35 -28.90 36.01
C LYS A 404 -5.54 -28.05 35.62
N GLU A 405 -5.59 -26.83 36.14
CA GLU A 405 -6.57 -25.80 35.79
C GLU A 405 -5.86 -24.59 35.22
N ILE A 406 -6.25 -24.18 34.02
CA ILE A 406 -5.67 -23.05 33.31
C ILE A 406 -6.76 -22.02 33.07
N VAL A 407 -6.60 -20.83 33.64
CA VAL A 407 -7.55 -19.73 33.50
C VAL A 407 -6.88 -18.58 32.73
N VAL A 408 -7.45 -18.24 31.61
CA VAL A 408 -7.10 -17.02 30.85
C VAL A 408 -8.21 -16.00 31.11
N LEU A 409 -7.88 -14.98 31.89
CA LEU A 409 -8.83 -13.97 32.35
C LEU A 409 -9.63 -13.38 31.19
N GLY A 410 -10.95 -13.36 31.34
CA GLY A 410 -11.85 -12.79 30.32
C GLY A 410 -12.00 -13.62 29.03
N LYS A 411 -11.42 -14.85 28.95
CA LYS A 411 -11.44 -15.63 27.69
C LYS A 411 -11.85 -17.09 27.91
N LEU A 412 -11.07 -17.83 28.64
CA LEU A 412 -11.31 -19.28 28.76
C LEU A 412 -10.85 -19.88 30.10
N VAL A 413 -11.49 -20.99 30.45
CA VAL A 413 -11.03 -21.95 31.49
C VAL A 413 -10.78 -23.29 30.82
N ASN A 414 -9.58 -23.86 30.97
CA ASN A 414 -9.28 -25.21 30.51
C ASN A 414 -8.97 -26.12 31.71
N ILE A 415 -9.79 -27.14 31.93
CA ILE A 415 -9.64 -28.14 32.96
C ILE A 415 -9.01 -29.38 32.36
N VAL A 416 -7.82 -29.72 32.80
CA VAL A 416 -7.09 -30.91 32.34
C VAL A 416 -7.41 -32.06 33.34
N ILE A 417 -7.98 -33.10 32.81
CA ILE A 417 -8.34 -34.33 33.57
C ILE A 417 -7.52 -35.52 33.13
N LYS A 418 -7.29 -36.45 34.03
CA LYS A 418 -6.64 -37.74 33.71
C LYS A 418 -7.55 -38.54 32.78
N GLY A 419 -7.00 -39.05 31.70
CA GLY A 419 -7.73 -39.80 30.69
C GLY A 419 -8.34 -41.13 31.16
#